data_fad99b3e3cb1cae2288c677dbcd8583e
#
_entry.id   fad99b3e3cb1cae2288c677dbcd8583e
#
_cell.length_a   1.000
_cell.length_b   1.000
_cell.length_c   1.000
_cell.angle_alpha   90.00
_cell.angle_beta   90.00
_cell.angle_gamma   90.00
#
_symmetry.space_group_name_H-M   'P 1'
#
loop_
_entity.id
_entity.type
_entity.pdbx_description
1 polymer ?
#
loop_
_entity_poly.entity_id
_entity_poly.type
_entity_poly.pdbx_seq_one_letter_code
_entity_poly.pdbx_strand_id
1 'polypeptide(L)'
;MMSPAQAQAPDLSSLQQQFAASSPLDELGRPTPETAERIRAFAAQPWVPEDARNAILTALNFTTGGSNGEPGGPALPEGNNPEFRQFYWPTVSAKCLNGEGNSVGSAIAVSGPTKMPAPGAGEGETVFLFTALGTATAAQNQGGMHVQWFNIDTFQTGSTPLHNNGINEDGPTTVSGRAATGKGTVLALLHGSVNTANGPCSFAPTAAILEVR
;
A
#
# COMPACT_ATOMS: atom_id res chain seq x y z
N MET A 1 -2.02 -59.46 -17.98
CA MET A 1 -1.06 -58.33 -18.00
C MET A 1 -1.90 -57.06 -18.00
N MET A 2 -2.00 -56.39 -16.86
CA MET A 2 -2.70 -55.11 -16.73
C MET A 2 -1.66 -53.99 -16.91
N SER A 3 -1.90 -53.12 -17.90
CA SER A 3 -1.12 -51.92 -18.11
C SER A 3 -1.38 -50.90 -16.97
N PRO A 4 -0.34 -50.25 -16.43
CA PRO A 4 -0.54 -49.21 -15.42
C PRO A 4 -1.16 -47.98 -16.09
N ALA A 5 -2.23 -47.45 -15.49
CA ALA A 5 -2.82 -46.18 -15.87
C ALA A 5 -1.81 -45.07 -15.62
N GLN A 6 -1.40 -44.37 -16.67
CA GLN A 6 -0.60 -43.14 -16.57
C GLN A 6 -1.49 -42.05 -15.95
N ALA A 7 -1.16 -41.63 -14.76
CA ALA A 7 -1.72 -40.42 -14.16
C ALA A 7 -1.26 -39.21 -14.99
N GLN A 8 -2.17 -38.60 -15.72
CA GLN A 8 -1.92 -37.32 -16.38
C GLN A 8 -1.64 -36.25 -15.33
N ALA A 9 -0.48 -35.61 -15.45
CA ALA A 9 -0.17 -34.43 -14.64
C ALA A 9 -1.22 -33.35 -14.91
N PRO A 10 -1.72 -32.65 -13.87
CA PRO A 10 -2.69 -31.58 -14.07
C PRO A 10 -2.07 -30.49 -14.93
N ASP A 11 -2.86 -30.00 -15.89
CA ASP A 11 -2.48 -28.92 -16.78
C ASP A 11 -2.30 -27.62 -15.97
N LEU A 12 -1.02 -27.18 -15.82
CA LEU A 12 -0.66 -25.97 -15.07
C LEU A 12 -1.32 -24.72 -15.64
N SER A 13 -1.67 -24.69 -16.92
CA SER A 13 -2.37 -23.56 -17.54
C SER A 13 -3.81 -23.45 -17.08
N SER A 14 -4.49 -24.57 -16.87
CA SER A 14 -5.87 -24.60 -16.34
C SER A 14 -5.89 -24.20 -14.85
N LEU A 15 -4.88 -24.58 -14.08
CA LEU A 15 -4.72 -24.15 -12.70
C LEU A 15 -4.42 -22.65 -12.61
N GLN A 16 -3.56 -22.12 -13.46
CA GLN A 16 -3.29 -20.68 -13.52
C GLN A 16 -4.54 -19.87 -13.89
N GLN A 17 -5.36 -20.35 -14.84
CA GLN A 17 -6.63 -19.70 -15.19
C GLN A 17 -7.66 -19.77 -14.06
N GLN A 18 -7.73 -20.88 -13.33
CA GLN A 18 -8.61 -20.99 -12.15
C GLN A 18 -8.14 -20.09 -11.00
N PHE A 19 -6.83 -19.97 -10.77
CA PHE A 19 -6.30 -19.04 -9.78
C PHE A 19 -6.52 -17.57 -10.18
N ALA A 20 -6.39 -17.24 -11.46
CA ALA A 20 -6.69 -15.89 -11.96
C ALA A 20 -8.18 -15.55 -11.88
N ALA A 21 -9.07 -16.53 -12.15
CA ALA A 21 -10.53 -16.35 -12.06
C ALA A 21 -11.06 -16.28 -10.63
N SER A 22 -10.30 -16.75 -9.64
CA SER A 22 -10.64 -16.73 -8.21
C SER A 22 -9.76 -15.78 -7.39
N SER A 23 -8.94 -14.95 -8.04
CA SER A 23 -8.11 -13.98 -7.34
C SER A 23 -8.99 -13.00 -6.55
N PRO A 24 -8.79 -12.86 -5.24
CA PRO A 24 -9.52 -11.88 -4.43
C PRO A 24 -9.12 -10.44 -4.75
N LEU A 25 -8.08 -10.26 -5.56
CA LEU A 25 -7.52 -8.98 -5.97
C LEU A 25 -7.59 -8.82 -7.49
N ASP A 26 -7.81 -7.59 -7.95
CA ASP A 26 -7.73 -7.23 -9.36
C ASP A 26 -6.26 -7.12 -9.84
N GLU A 27 -6.06 -6.81 -11.13
CA GLU A 27 -4.72 -6.65 -11.73
C GLU A 27 -3.87 -5.55 -11.08
N LEU A 28 -4.51 -4.64 -10.36
CA LEU A 28 -3.87 -3.54 -9.63
C LEU A 28 -3.62 -3.88 -8.15
N GLY A 29 -3.91 -5.12 -7.72
CA GLY A 29 -3.78 -5.55 -6.33
C GLY A 29 -4.85 -4.99 -5.40
N ARG A 30 -5.97 -4.49 -5.93
CA ARG A 30 -7.11 -4.00 -5.15
C ARG A 30 -8.12 -5.12 -4.93
N PRO A 31 -8.84 -5.14 -3.80
CA PRO A 31 -9.93 -6.07 -3.61
C PRO A 31 -10.97 -5.98 -4.74
N THR A 32 -11.34 -7.12 -5.31
CA THR A 32 -12.47 -7.16 -6.24
C THR A 32 -13.75 -6.71 -5.53
N PRO A 33 -14.79 -6.23 -6.25
CA PRO A 33 -16.05 -5.82 -5.63
C PRO A 33 -16.64 -6.90 -4.70
N GLU A 34 -16.57 -8.16 -5.10
CA GLU A 34 -17.03 -9.29 -4.29
C GLU A 34 -16.18 -9.46 -3.01
N THR A 35 -14.87 -9.34 -3.13
CA THR A 35 -13.95 -9.38 -1.97
C THR A 35 -14.21 -8.20 -1.04
N ALA A 36 -14.44 -7.01 -1.59
CA ALA A 36 -14.76 -5.82 -0.82
C ALA A 36 -16.05 -5.98 0.00
N GLU A 37 -17.09 -6.60 -0.59
CA GLU A 37 -18.34 -6.91 0.13
C GLU A 37 -18.14 -7.93 1.25
N ARG A 38 -17.35 -8.97 1.01
CA ARG A 38 -16.98 -9.95 2.06
C ARG A 38 -16.23 -9.30 3.22
N ILE A 39 -15.31 -8.38 2.92
CA ILE A 39 -14.57 -7.63 3.94
C ILE A 39 -15.52 -6.74 4.76
N ARG A 40 -16.48 -6.04 4.12
CA ARG A 40 -17.50 -5.25 4.82
C ARG A 40 -18.37 -6.11 5.71
N ALA A 41 -18.84 -7.26 5.19
CA ALA A 41 -19.64 -8.21 5.95
C ALA A 41 -18.90 -8.78 7.16
N PHE A 42 -17.61 -9.05 7.01
CA PHE A 42 -16.74 -9.45 8.13
C PHE A 42 -16.61 -8.34 9.17
N ALA A 43 -16.31 -7.10 8.72
CA ALA A 43 -16.17 -5.96 9.62
C ALA A 43 -17.47 -5.65 10.40
N ALA A 44 -18.64 -5.98 9.83
CA ALA A 44 -19.95 -5.78 10.46
C ALA A 44 -20.28 -6.82 11.55
N GLN A 45 -19.47 -7.88 11.74
CA GLN A 45 -19.75 -8.90 12.73
C GLN A 45 -19.72 -8.32 14.15
N PRO A 46 -20.65 -8.72 15.05
CA PRO A 46 -20.77 -8.15 16.40
C PRO A 46 -19.54 -8.37 17.28
N TRP A 47 -18.76 -9.41 16.99
CA TRP A 47 -17.57 -9.77 17.76
C TRP A 47 -16.30 -9.04 17.29
N VAL A 48 -16.35 -8.30 16.17
CA VAL A 48 -15.22 -7.49 15.69
C VAL A 48 -15.16 -6.19 16.51
N PRO A 49 -14.05 -5.94 17.24
CA PRO A 49 -13.87 -4.71 17.98
C PRO A 49 -14.02 -3.47 17.10
N GLU A 50 -14.54 -2.38 17.66
CA GLU A 50 -14.82 -1.16 16.91
C GLU A 50 -13.57 -0.59 16.22
N ASP A 51 -12.43 -0.57 16.94
CA ASP A 51 -11.15 -0.10 16.38
C ASP A 51 -10.69 -0.95 15.20
N ALA A 52 -10.84 -2.27 15.29
CA ALA A 52 -10.51 -3.18 14.20
C ALA A 52 -11.45 -2.99 13.01
N ARG A 53 -12.74 -2.79 13.26
CA ARG A 53 -13.75 -2.48 12.23
C ARG A 53 -13.38 -1.22 11.47
N ASN A 54 -13.10 -0.13 12.20
CA ASN A 54 -12.73 1.14 11.61
C ASN A 54 -11.45 1.04 10.79
N ALA A 55 -10.43 0.33 11.27
CA ALA A 55 -9.20 0.10 10.53
C ALA A 55 -9.43 -0.71 9.24
N ILE A 56 -10.24 -1.76 9.29
CA ILE A 56 -10.58 -2.61 8.14
C ILE A 56 -11.34 -1.78 7.09
N LEU A 57 -12.36 -1.03 7.49
CA LEU A 57 -13.16 -0.23 6.56
C LEU A 57 -12.36 0.93 5.96
N THR A 58 -11.49 1.56 6.75
CA THR A 58 -10.57 2.60 6.26
C THR A 58 -9.59 2.03 5.23
N ALA A 59 -8.99 0.87 5.52
CA ALA A 59 -8.11 0.19 4.59
C ALA A 59 -8.83 -0.19 3.28
N LEU A 60 -10.07 -0.69 3.40
CA LEU A 60 -10.87 -1.04 2.24
C LEU A 60 -11.21 0.20 1.39
N ASN A 61 -11.66 1.29 2.00
CA ASN A 61 -11.96 2.54 1.29
C ASN A 61 -10.72 3.13 0.63
N PHE A 62 -9.57 3.04 1.28
CA PHE A 62 -8.29 3.45 0.72
C PHE A 62 -7.93 2.65 -0.55
N THR A 63 -8.10 1.32 -0.52
CA THR A 63 -7.74 0.44 -1.63
C THR A 63 -8.74 0.47 -2.77
N THR A 64 -10.03 0.73 -2.50
CA THR A 64 -11.09 0.77 -3.52
C THR A 64 -11.29 2.16 -4.14
N GLY A 65 -10.57 3.19 -3.68
CA GLY A 65 -10.69 4.55 -4.16
C GLY A 65 -12.08 5.12 -3.93
N GLY A 66 -12.46 5.32 -2.67
CA GLY A 66 -13.79 5.65 -2.16
C GLY A 66 -14.73 6.35 -3.14
N SER A 67 -15.69 5.63 -3.68
CA SER A 67 -16.62 6.12 -4.71
C SER A 67 -17.89 6.74 -4.16
N ASN A 68 -18.01 7.03 -2.85
CA ASN A 68 -19.27 7.47 -2.24
C ASN A 68 -19.13 8.67 -1.29
N GLY A 69 -18.27 9.66 -1.58
CA GLY A 69 -18.36 10.99 -0.91
C GLY A 69 -18.01 11.00 0.59
N GLU A 70 -17.55 9.91 1.15
CA GLU A 70 -16.99 9.89 2.49
C GLU A 70 -15.46 10.07 2.41
N PRO A 71 -14.79 10.61 3.45
CA PRO A 71 -13.35 10.83 3.42
C PRO A 71 -12.61 9.50 3.23
N GLY A 72 -12.48 9.09 2.00
CA GLY A 72 -11.67 7.98 1.54
C GLY A 72 -10.24 8.43 1.39
N GLY A 73 -9.32 7.46 1.37
CA GLY A 73 -7.92 7.73 1.06
C GLY A 73 -7.73 8.51 -0.26
N PRO A 74 -6.51 8.95 -0.54
CA PRO A 74 -6.24 9.74 -1.74
C PRO A 74 -6.76 9.05 -2.99
N ALA A 75 -7.37 9.85 -3.90
CA ALA A 75 -7.85 9.34 -5.18
C ALA A 75 -6.70 8.61 -5.90
N LEU A 76 -6.96 7.37 -6.30
CA LEU A 76 -5.99 6.64 -7.13
C LEU A 76 -5.92 7.34 -8.50
N PRO A 77 -4.74 7.42 -9.11
CA PRO A 77 -4.58 8.11 -10.38
C PRO A 77 -5.49 7.53 -11.46
N GLU A 78 -6.37 8.36 -12.00
CA GLU A 78 -7.13 8.05 -13.22
C GLU A 78 -6.30 8.49 -14.43
N GLY A 79 -6.03 7.58 -15.34
CA GLY A 79 -5.40 7.86 -16.62
C GLY A 79 -3.98 7.33 -16.78
N ASN A 80 -3.72 6.75 -17.95
CA ASN A 80 -2.47 6.13 -18.42
C ASN A 80 -1.73 5.32 -17.34
N ASN A 81 -2.42 4.32 -16.78
CA ASN A 81 -1.97 3.31 -15.83
C ASN A 81 -0.60 3.57 -15.21
N PRO A 82 -0.46 4.44 -14.20
CA PRO A 82 0.75 4.46 -13.43
C PRO A 82 0.86 3.09 -12.75
N GLU A 83 1.92 2.37 -13.01
CA GLU A 83 2.19 1.13 -12.32
C GLU A 83 2.50 1.47 -10.87
N PHE A 84 1.56 1.15 -9.98
CA PHE A 84 1.84 1.22 -8.57
C PHE A 84 2.11 -0.18 -8.00
N ARG A 85 3.02 -0.25 -7.04
CA ARG A 85 3.34 -1.45 -6.30
C ARG A 85 3.04 -1.25 -4.84
N GLN A 86 2.23 -2.13 -4.28
CA GLN A 86 2.03 -2.18 -2.85
C GLN A 86 3.23 -2.85 -2.20
N PHE A 87 3.63 -2.37 -1.03
CA PHE A 87 4.62 -3.05 -0.21
C PHE A 87 4.06 -4.39 0.27
N TYR A 88 4.92 -5.40 0.35
CA TYR A 88 4.52 -6.81 0.47
C TYR A 88 3.71 -7.14 1.71
N TRP A 89 3.92 -6.41 2.79
CA TRP A 89 3.16 -6.62 4.02
C TRP A 89 2.83 -5.28 4.69
N PRO A 90 1.64 -5.19 5.31
CA PRO A 90 1.30 -4.06 6.15
C PRO A 90 2.18 -4.08 7.40
N THR A 91 2.47 -2.90 7.92
CA THR A 91 3.24 -2.74 9.15
C THR A 91 2.36 -2.22 10.27
N VAL A 92 2.73 -2.46 11.52
CA VAL A 92 1.92 -2.11 12.67
C VAL A 92 2.72 -1.25 13.65
N SER A 93 2.07 -0.21 14.16
CA SER A 93 2.52 0.57 15.30
C SER A 93 1.64 0.26 16.51
N ALA A 94 2.21 -0.39 17.51
CA ALA A 94 1.48 -0.75 18.71
C ALA A 94 1.27 0.47 19.61
N LYS A 95 0.08 0.56 20.24
CA LYS A 95 -0.29 1.60 21.22
C LYS A 95 -0.10 3.04 20.73
N CYS A 96 -0.18 3.23 19.42
CA CYS A 96 0.03 4.50 18.77
C CYS A 96 -1.22 5.42 18.82
N LEU A 97 -2.40 4.82 18.89
CA LEU A 97 -3.66 5.57 18.93
C LEU A 97 -4.00 5.90 20.39
N ASN A 98 -3.69 7.11 20.83
CA ASN A 98 -3.93 7.61 22.20
C ASN A 98 -3.33 6.72 23.32
N GLY A 99 -2.25 5.98 23.01
CA GLY A 99 -1.57 5.11 23.97
C GLY A 99 -2.18 3.73 24.15
N GLU A 100 -3.30 3.41 23.51
CA GLU A 100 -4.02 2.13 23.67
C GLU A 100 -4.19 1.36 22.36
N GLY A 101 -4.61 2.02 21.27
CA GLY A 101 -4.90 1.40 19.99
C GLY A 101 -3.68 1.21 19.11
N ASN A 102 -3.76 0.26 18.17
CA ASN A 102 -2.72 -0.02 17.18
C ASN A 102 -3.08 0.65 15.85
N SER A 103 -2.09 1.24 15.18
CA SER A 103 -2.22 1.70 13.81
C SER A 103 -1.62 0.68 12.84
N VAL A 104 -2.28 0.48 11.71
CA VAL A 104 -1.75 -0.33 10.59
C VAL A 104 -1.23 0.62 9.52
N GLY A 105 0.00 0.44 9.11
CA GLY A 105 0.64 1.19 8.03
C GLY A 105 0.52 0.46 6.70
N SER A 106 0.13 1.18 5.66
CA SER A 106 0.14 0.72 4.27
C SER A 106 1.03 1.61 3.43
N ALA A 107 1.82 1.01 2.56
CA ALA A 107 2.72 1.73 1.67
C ALA A 107 2.54 1.31 0.22
N ILE A 108 2.68 2.27 -0.68
CA ILE A 108 2.74 2.05 -2.12
C ILE A 108 3.92 2.81 -2.74
N ALA A 109 4.42 2.28 -3.85
CA ALA A 109 5.38 2.92 -4.72
C ALA A 109 4.75 3.11 -6.11
N VAL A 110 4.91 4.28 -6.69
CA VAL A 110 4.38 4.62 -8.02
C VAL A 110 5.52 5.09 -8.91
N SER A 111 5.80 4.32 -9.97
CA SER A 111 6.81 4.70 -10.96
C SER A 111 6.34 5.88 -11.79
N GLY A 112 7.24 6.83 -12.06
CA GLY A 112 6.97 7.94 -12.99
C GLY A 112 7.01 7.51 -14.46
N PRO A 113 6.50 8.39 -15.38
CA PRO A 113 5.99 9.71 -15.10
C PRO A 113 4.55 9.68 -14.51
N THR A 114 4.34 10.37 -13.42
CA THR A 114 3.02 10.52 -12.78
C THR A 114 2.91 11.84 -12.04
N LYS A 115 1.71 12.42 -12.03
CA LYS A 115 1.42 13.61 -11.21
C LYS A 115 0.94 13.25 -9.81
N MET A 116 0.50 12.01 -9.61
CA MET A 116 -0.07 11.55 -8.34
C MET A 116 0.50 10.21 -7.91
N PRO A 117 0.62 9.96 -6.60
CA PRO A 117 0.34 10.91 -5.52
C PRO A 117 1.38 12.05 -5.47
N ALA A 118 1.02 13.17 -4.82
CA ALA A 118 1.97 14.26 -4.61
C ALA A 118 3.25 13.78 -3.89
N PRO A 119 4.44 14.28 -4.25
CA PRO A 119 4.73 15.41 -5.15
C PRO A 119 4.79 15.04 -6.64
N GLY A 120 4.36 13.85 -7.05
CA GLY A 120 4.52 13.33 -8.39
C GLY A 120 5.94 12.82 -8.66
N ALA A 121 6.14 12.16 -9.80
CA ALA A 121 7.42 11.65 -10.26
C ALA A 121 7.58 11.85 -11.75
N GLY A 122 8.80 12.19 -12.17
CA GLY A 122 9.22 12.21 -13.56
C GLY A 122 9.66 10.83 -14.06
N GLU A 123 10.15 10.77 -15.29
CA GLU A 123 10.74 9.56 -15.85
C GLU A 123 12.00 9.15 -15.05
N GLY A 124 12.12 7.87 -14.73
CA GLY A 124 13.20 7.35 -13.87
C GLY A 124 13.09 7.78 -12.41
N GLU A 125 11.96 8.30 -11.98
CA GLU A 125 11.68 8.63 -10.58
C GLU A 125 10.54 7.76 -10.02
N THR A 126 10.49 7.66 -8.71
CA THR A 126 9.44 6.93 -7.97
C THR A 126 8.88 7.82 -6.87
N VAL A 127 7.56 7.86 -6.74
CA VAL A 127 6.90 8.38 -5.52
C VAL A 127 6.61 7.22 -4.58
N PHE A 128 7.03 7.37 -3.34
CA PHE A 128 6.64 6.51 -2.23
C PHE A 128 5.58 7.21 -1.40
N LEU A 129 4.54 6.49 -1.02
CA LEU A 129 3.46 6.96 -0.17
C LEU A 129 3.25 5.98 0.97
N PHE A 130 3.06 6.51 2.17
CA PHE A 130 2.75 5.75 3.36
C PHE A 130 1.54 6.35 4.07
N THR A 131 0.60 5.50 4.49
CA THR A 131 -0.58 5.90 5.26
C THR A 131 -0.66 5.09 6.55
N ALA A 132 -0.75 5.79 7.67
CA ALA A 132 -0.93 5.21 9.00
C ALA A 132 -2.43 5.17 9.33
N LEU A 133 -3.07 4.05 9.06
CA LEU A 133 -4.53 3.87 9.20
C LEU A 133 -4.97 3.99 10.67
N GLY A 134 -6.11 4.64 10.86
CA GLY A 134 -6.69 4.87 12.18
C GLY A 134 -6.08 6.05 12.94
N THR A 135 -5.01 6.69 12.44
CA THR A 135 -4.42 7.86 13.07
C THR A 135 -5.19 9.15 12.78
N ALA A 136 -4.93 10.17 13.57
CA ALA A 136 -5.30 11.55 13.24
C ALA A 136 -4.51 12.04 12.01
N THR A 137 -4.77 13.27 11.59
CA THR A 137 -4.11 13.94 10.48
C THR A 137 -2.60 14.05 10.68
N ALA A 138 -1.88 14.19 9.58
CA ALA A 138 -0.41 14.36 9.61
C ALA A 138 -0.04 15.70 10.24
N ALA A 139 0.86 15.68 11.23
CA ALA A 139 1.49 16.91 11.69
C ALA A 139 2.35 17.52 10.56
N GLN A 140 2.61 18.84 10.66
CA GLN A 140 3.41 19.54 9.65
C GLN A 140 4.88 19.06 9.63
N ASN A 141 5.45 18.80 10.81
CA ASN A 141 6.82 18.32 10.94
C ASN A 141 6.87 16.80 10.77
N GLN A 142 7.34 16.36 9.64
CA GLN A 142 7.58 14.97 9.30
C GLN A 142 9.09 14.74 9.08
N GLY A 143 9.46 13.54 8.63
CA GLY A 143 10.83 13.19 8.27
C GLY A 143 11.40 12.04 9.10
N GLY A 144 10.58 11.43 9.97
CA GLY A 144 10.93 10.20 10.68
C GLY A 144 10.72 8.93 9.86
N MET A 145 9.86 8.98 8.83
CA MET A 145 9.60 7.87 7.91
C MET A 145 10.49 8.00 6.68
N HIS A 146 11.22 6.94 6.35
CA HIS A 146 12.15 6.91 5.22
C HIS A 146 11.94 5.68 4.36
N VAL A 147 12.21 5.83 3.06
CA VAL A 147 12.40 4.71 2.15
C VAL A 147 13.87 4.64 1.77
N GLN A 148 14.54 3.56 2.15
CA GLN A 148 15.83 3.19 1.59
C GLN A 148 15.57 2.39 0.30
N TRP A 149 16.25 2.75 -0.77
CA TRP A 149 16.06 2.10 -2.05
C TRP A 149 17.39 1.74 -2.71
N PHE A 150 17.35 0.69 -3.49
CA PHE A 150 18.49 0.18 -4.24
C PHE A 150 18.01 -0.27 -5.63
N ASN A 151 18.57 0.33 -6.67
CA ASN A 151 18.35 -0.07 -8.05
C ASN A 151 19.38 -1.15 -8.41
N ILE A 152 18.92 -2.37 -8.64
CA ILE A 152 19.80 -3.53 -8.88
C ILE A 152 20.43 -3.54 -10.28
N ASP A 153 19.87 -2.77 -11.22
CA ASP A 153 20.36 -2.70 -12.59
C ASP A 153 21.45 -1.63 -12.75
N THR A 154 21.32 -0.51 -12.01
CA THR A 154 22.27 0.60 -12.08
C THR A 154 23.20 0.70 -10.87
N PHE A 155 22.96 -0.11 -9.83
CA PHE A 155 23.66 -0.08 -8.54
C PHE A 155 23.53 1.25 -7.78
N GLN A 156 22.58 2.09 -8.17
CA GLN A 156 22.27 3.31 -7.43
C GLN A 156 21.51 2.99 -6.16
N THR A 157 21.79 3.74 -5.13
CA THR A 157 21.14 3.61 -3.81
C THR A 157 20.84 4.98 -3.21
N GLY A 158 19.83 5.05 -2.38
CA GLY A 158 19.50 6.28 -1.67
C GLY A 158 18.54 6.07 -0.51
N SER A 159 18.30 7.17 0.20
CA SER A 159 17.31 7.26 1.27
C SER A 159 16.44 8.48 1.04
N THR A 160 15.14 8.28 1.05
CA THR A 160 14.17 9.34 0.78
C THR A 160 13.27 9.53 1.99
N PRO A 161 13.31 10.68 2.67
CA PRO A 161 12.37 10.99 3.73
C PRO A 161 10.98 11.25 3.16
N LEU A 162 9.95 10.83 3.88
CA LEU A 162 8.56 11.11 3.53
C LEU A 162 8.04 12.30 4.35
N HIS A 163 7.33 13.20 3.67
CA HIS A 163 6.82 14.45 4.22
C HIS A 163 5.30 14.55 4.06
N ASN A 164 4.69 15.47 4.80
CA ASN A 164 3.30 15.85 4.59
C ASN A 164 3.20 16.72 3.33
N ASN A 165 2.70 16.16 2.26
CA ASN A 165 2.48 16.83 0.97
C ASN A 165 0.98 17.14 0.72
N GLY A 166 0.17 17.23 1.77
CA GLY A 166 -1.24 17.61 1.67
C GLY A 166 -2.13 16.56 0.98
N ILE A 167 -1.75 15.28 1.03
CA ILE A 167 -2.48 14.24 0.29
C ILE A 167 -3.79 13.86 0.99
N ASN A 168 -3.84 13.95 2.31
CA ASN A 168 -4.98 13.52 3.11
C ASN A 168 -5.13 14.43 4.33
N GLU A 169 -5.65 15.61 4.08
CA GLU A 169 -5.70 16.69 5.09
C GLU A 169 -6.68 16.40 6.23
N ASP A 170 -7.77 15.67 5.95
CA ASP A 170 -8.82 15.36 6.93
C ASP A 170 -8.82 13.88 7.37
N GLY A 171 -7.91 13.07 6.82
CA GLY A 171 -7.89 11.63 7.02
C GLY A 171 -6.69 11.14 7.83
N PRO A 172 -6.43 9.84 7.83
CA PRO A 172 -5.28 9.29 8.52
C PRO A 172 -3.97 9.88 8.00
N THR A 173 -2.99 9.98 8.89
CA THR A 173 -1.65 10.49 8.55
C THR A 173 -1.11 9.82 7.30
N THR A 174 -0.91 10.64 6.26
CA THR A 174 -0.38 10.20 4.97
C THR A 174 0.83 11.06 4.62
N VAL A 175 1.93 10.41 4.34
CA VAL A 175 3.21 11.05 3.98
C VAL A 175 3.74 10.48 2.67
N SER A 176 4.44 11.29 1.91
CA SER A 176 5.00 10.86 0.64
C SER A 176 6.36 11.51 0.36
N GLY A 177 7.11 10.92 -0.56
CA GLY A 177 8.39 11.45 -1.00
C GLY A 177 8.73 10.93 -2.40
N ARG A 178 9.48 11.75 -3.14
CA ARG A 178 9.96 11.42 -4.47
C ARG A 178 11.44 11.07 -4.42
N ALA A 179 11.82 10.03 -5.15
CA ALA A 179 13.19 9.57 -5.29
C ALA A 179 13.58 9.47 -6.77
N ALA A 180 14.78 9.90 -7.12
CA ALA A 180 15.39 9.65 -8.42
C ALA A 180 16.04 8.27 -8.41
N THR A 181 15.21 7.22 -8.50
CA THR A 181 15.64 5.83 -8.36
C THR A 181 16.35 5.29 -9.62
N GLY A 182 16.27 6.01 -10.73
CA GLY A 182 16.69 5.51 -12.04
C GLY A 182 15.72 4.49 -12.60
N LYS A 183 15.87 4.19 -13.91
CA LYS A 183 15.13 3.12 -14.59
C LYS A 183 15.67 1.76 -14.18
N GLY A 184 14.81 0.75 -14.19
CA GLY A 184 15.14 -0.65 -13.85
C GLY A 184 14.44 -1.13 -12.60
N THR A 185 14.92 -2.25 -12.07
CA THR A 185 14.36 -2.92 -10.91
C THR A 185 14.86 -2.30 -9.61
N VAL A 186 13.94 -1.80 -8.80
CA VAL A 186 14.23 -1.13 -7.53
C VAL A 186 13.72 -1.94 -6.36
N LEU A 187 14.60 -2.21 -5.40
CA LEU A 187 14.25 -2.70 -4.07
C LEU A 187 14.00 -1.49 -3.17
N ALA A 188 12.89 -1.48 -2.45
CA ALA A 188 12.53 -0.42 -1.53
C ALA A 188 12.23 -0.98 -0.14
N LEU A 189 12.84 -0.41 0.89
CA LEU A 189 12.61 -0.72 2.29
C LEU A 189 12.09 0.54 2.99
N LEU A 190 10.86 0.49 3.47
CA LEU A 190 10.24 1.58 4.24
C LEU A 190 10.32 1.27 5.73
N HIS A 191 10.75 2.24 6.53
CA HIS A 191 10.81 2.12 7.99
C HIS A 191 10.80 3.51 8.67
N GLY A 192 10.51 3.53 9.95
CA GLY A 192 10.59 4.74 10.76
C GLY A 192 9.28 5.13 11.43
N SER A 193 9.06 6.42 11.61
CA SER A 193 7.91 6.95 12.32
C SER A 193 7.24 8.10 11.57
N VAL A 194 5.94 8.25 11.76
CA VAL A 194 5.19 9.44 11.35
C VAL A 194 4.74 10.23 12.57
N ASN A 195 4.66 11.54 12.42
CA ASN A 195 4.08 12.42 13.42
C ASN A 195 2.61 12.69 13.07
N THR A 196 1.72 12.30 13.95
CA THR A 196 0.29 12.60 13.85
C THR A 196 -0.06 13.79 14.74
N ALA A 197 -1.24 14.36 14.57
CA ALA A 197 -1.73 15.40 15.47
C ALA A 197 -1.82 14.93 16.95
N ASN A 198 -1.91 13.62 17.18
CA ASN A 198 -2.03 13.00 18.51
C ASN A 198 -0.71 12.41 19.03
N GLY A 199 0.40 12.56 18.30
CA GLY A 199 1.71 12.07 18.69
C GLY A 199 2.36 11.16 17.64
N PRO A 200 3.59 10.72 17.89
CA PRO A 200 4.36 9.91 16.94
C PRO A 200 3.90 8.44 16.94
N CYS A 201 3.94 7.83 15.76
CA CYS A 201 3.69 6.41 15.56
C CYS A 201 4.89 5.77 14.84
N SER A 202 5.51 4.76 15.45
CA SER A 202 6.66 4.06 14.89
C SER A 202 6.22 2.72 14.28
N PHE A 203 6.70 2.44 13.07
CA PHE A 203 6.30 1.28 12.30
C PHE A 203 7.48 0.34 12.03
N ALA A 204 7.22 -0.96 12.07
CA ALA A 204 8.18 -1.97 11.66
C ALA A 204 8.50 -1.84 10.16
N PRO A 205 9.67 -2.31 9.70
CA PRO A 205 10.03 -2.24 8.29
C PRO A 205 9.09 -3.05 7.39
N THR A 206 8.84 -2.52 6.17
CA THR A 206 8.16 -3.23 5.08
C THR A 206 8.90 -2.98 3.77
N ALA A 207 8.77 -3.86 2.80
CA ALA A 207 9.54 -3.81 1.56
C ALA A 207 8.67 -3.96 0.31
N ALA A 208 9.21 -3.50 -0.81
CA ALA A 208 8.64 -3.70 -2.14
C ALA A 208 9.74 -3.91 -3.18
N ILE A 209 9.38 -4.56 -4.29
CA ILE A 209 10.16 -4.60 -5.52
C ILE A 209 9.29 -3.99 -6.61
N LEU A 210 9.85 -3.05 -7.36
CA LEU A 210 9.13 -2.37 -8.43
C LEU A 210 10.01 -2.19 -9.66
N GLU A 211 9.36 -2.12 -10.81
CA GLU A 211 10.00 -1.78 -12.07
C GLU A 211 9.79 -0.29 -12.36
N VAL A 212 10.85 0.44 -12.66
CA VAL A 212 10.82 1.87 -12.99
C VAL A 212 11.20 2.04 -14.46
N ARG A 213 10.36 2.71 -15.24
CA ARG A 213 10.50 2.88 -16.69
C ARG A 213 11.01 4.25 -17.11
#